data_564de75ed8d242e950e6777e097e7707
#
_entry.id   564de75ed8d242e950e6777e097e7707
#
_cell.length_a   1.000
_cell.length_b   1.000
_cell.length_c   1.000
_cell.angle_alpha   90.00
_cell.angle_beta   90.00
_cell.angle_gamma   90.00
#
_symmetry.space_group_name_H-M   'P 1'
#
loop_
_entity.id
_entity.type
_entity.pdbx_description
1 polymer ?
#
loop_
_entity_poly.entity_id
_entity_poly.type
_entity_poly.pdbx_seq_one_letter_code
_entity_poly.pdbx_strand_id
1 'polypeptide(L)'
;MNTPFIFGKTVSGEAFTDRENETAKLVSNFQYGVNTFIVSPRRWGKTSLVKKVKGLAENEKLKIVYVDVQQCRCKEDFCERFASAVLSQTATKVNEWLENAKTFLGRFSFGVNASPDSTNEMSLKINLSPKERSMEDLLQLPEKIANRKGFRVVVCIDENWGT
;
A
#
# COMPACT_ATOMS: atom_id res chain seq x y z
N MET A 1 0.36 -19.16 -30.92
CA MET A 1 -0.64 -19.64 -29.92
C MET A 1 -0.42 -18.85 -28.64
N ASN A 2 -1.36 -17.98 -28.27
CA ASN A 2 -1.29 -17.30 -26.97
C ASN A 2 -1.66 -18.30 -25.89
N THR A 3 -0.72 -18.67 -25.04
CA THR A 3 -1.01 -19.49 -23.86
C THR A 3 -1.91 -18.71 -22.90
N PRO A 4 -3.08 -19.24 -22.51
CA PRO A 4 -4.01 -18.54 -21.63
C PRO A 4 -3.52 -18.44 -20.18
N PHE A 5 -2.39 -19.06 -19.86
CA PHE A 5 -1.84 -19.09 -18.50
C PHE A 5 -0.57 -18.26 -18.40
N ILE A 6 -0.60 -17.27 -17.51
CA ILE A 6 0.54 -16.40 -17.18
C ILE A 6 1.13 -16.87 -15.86
N PHE A 7 2.41 -17.29 -15.86
CA PHE A 7 3.12 -17.74 -14.67
C PHE A 7 4.11 -16.67 -14.19
N GLY A 8 4.24 -16.51 -12.86
CA GLY A 8 5.28 -15.68 -12.24
C GLY A 8 5.07 -14.17 -12.32
N LYS A 9 3.93 -13.69 -12.84
CA LYS A 9 3.55 -12.27 -12.87
C LYS A 9 2.18 -12.05 -12.27
N THR A 10 1.94 -10.82 -11.81
CA THR A 10 0.59 -10.42 -11.36
C THR A 10 -0.33 -10.42 -12.58
N VAL A 11 -1.44 -11.14 -12.49
CA VAL A 11 -2.45 -11.23 -13.54
C VAL A 11 -3.49 -10.14 -13.34
N SER A 12 -3.85 -9.44 -14.42
CA SER A 12 -4.87 -8.38 -14.42
C SER A 12 -5.77 -8.48 -15.67
N GLY A 13 -6.96 -7.88 -15.60
CA GLY A 13 -7.91 -7.86 -16.72
C GLY A 13 -8.52 -9.22 -17.03
N GLU A 14 -8.70 -9.51 -18.32
CA GLU A 14 -9.36 -10.73 -18.82
C GLU A 14 -8.65 -12.04 -18.47
N ALA A 15 -7.34 -11.98 -18.16
CA ALA A 15 -6.57 -13.15 -17.73
C ALA A 15 -6.80 -13.51 -16.24
N PHE A 16 -7.57 -12.72 -15.50
CA PHE A 16 -7.96 -13.00 -14.11
C PHE A 16 -9.31 -13.70 -14.10
N THR A 17 -9.30 -15.02 -14.16
CA THR A 17 -10.51 -15.87 -14.26
C THR A 17 -10.94 -16.34 -12.87
N ASP A 18 -12.27 -16.40 -12.64
CA ASP A 18 -12.93 -17.24 -11.63
C ASP A 18 -12.81 -16.87 -10.14
N ARG A 19 -12.72 -15.54 -9.79
CA ARG A 19 -12.78 -15.10 -8.38
C ARG A 19 -13.78 -13.94 -8.18
N GLU A 20 -14.91 -13.99 -8.86
CA GLU A 20 -15.91 -12.92 -8.82
C GLU A 20 -16.50 -12.73 -7.43
N ASN A 21 -16.86 -13.83 -6.76
CA ASN A 21 -17.44 -13.81 -5.41
C ASN A 21 -16.46 -13.23 -4.37
N GLU A 22 -15.19 -13.65 -4.43
CA GLU A 22 -14.16 -13.13 -3.52
C GLU A 22 -13.84 -11.66 -3.82
N THR A 23 -13.83 -11.29 -5.10
CA THR A 23 -13.66 -9.91 -5.54
C THR A 23 -14.79 -9.02 -5.01
N ALA A 24 -16.05 -9.42 -5.22
CA ALA A 24 -17.21 -8.67 -4.75
C ALA A 24 -17.24 -8.54 -3.22
N LYS A 25 -16.94 -9.64 -2.51
CA LYS A 25 -16.86 -9.62 -1.05
C LYS A 25 -15.76 -8.67 -0.54
N LEU A 26 -14.59 -8.70 -1.17
CA LEU A 26 -13.47 -7.85 -0.75
C LEU A 26 -13.72 -6.37 -1.07
N VAL A 27 -14.35 -6.06 -2.22
CA VAL A 27 -14.82 -4.70 -2.55
C VAL A 27 -15.78 -4.20 -1.48
N SER A 28 -16.78 -5.01 -1.11
CA SER A 28 -17.73 -4.69 -0.05
C SER A 28 -17.02 -4.43 1.29
N ASN A 29 -16.09 -5.31 1.68
CA ASN A 29 -15.34 -5.15 2.92
C ASN A 29 -14.55 -3.83 2.96
N PHE A 30 -13.92 -3.44 1.85
CA PHE A 30 -13.20 -2.17 1.74
C PHE A 30 -14.14 -0.97 1.84
N GLN A 31 -15.30 -1.04 1.20
CA GLN A 31 -16.31 0.01 1.25
C GLN A 31 -16.90 0.21 2.65
N TYR A 32 -17.08 -0.88 3.40
CA TYR A 32 -17.67 -0.83 4.75
C TYR A 32 -16.63 -0.77 5.87
N GLY A 33 -15.34 -0.78 5.57
CA GLY A 33 -14.26 -0.68 6.55
C GLY A 33 -14.09 -1.95 7.39
N VAL A 34 -14.36 -3.11 6.80
CA VAL A 34 -14.22 -4.41 7.47
C VAL A 34 -12.80 -4.91 7.35
N ASN A 35 -12.12 -5.10 8.48
CA ASN A 35 -10.79 -5.70 8.51
C ASN A 35 -10.85 -7.14 7.98
N THR A 36 -9.97 -7.46 7.04
CA THR A 36 -10.02 -8.73 6.31
C THR A 36 -8.65 -9.37 6.24
N PHE A 37 -8.58 -10.66 6.55
CA PHE A 37 -7.40 -11.49 6.32
C PHE A 37 -7.66 -12.39 5.11
N ILE A 38 -6.73 -12.38 4.14
CA ILE A 38 -6.78 -13.26 2.97
C ILE A 38 -5.81 -14.41 3.20
N VAL A 39 -6.35 -15.58 3.49
CA VAL A 39 -5.57 -16.81 3.67
C VAL A 39 -5.74 -17.69 2.46
N SER A 40 -4.64 -17.97 1.76
CA SER A 40 -4.63 -18.92 0.65
C SER A 40 -3.21 -19.42 0.41
N PRO A 41 -3.03 -20.58 -0.22
CA PRO A 41 -1.71 -21.08 -0.58
C PRO A 41 -0.91 -20.09 -1.41
N ARG A 42 0.41 -20.28 -1.43
CA ARG A 42 1.31 -19.49 -2.27
C ARG A 42 0.94 -19.64 -3.74
N ARG A 43 1.12 -18.58 -4.53
CA ARG A 43 0.81 -18.52 -5.98
C ARG A 43 -0.67 -18.62 -6.34
N TRP A 44 -1.58 -18.56 -5.37
CA TRP A 44 -3.02 -18.55 -5.60
C TRP A 44 -3.59 -17.15 -5.89
N GLY A 45 -2.76 -16.23 -6.35
CA GLY A 45 -3.18 -14.95 -6.87
C GLY A 45 -3.72 -13.95 -5.82
N LYS A 46 -3.28 -14.03 -4.53
CA LYS A 46 -3.64 -13.04 -3.49
C LYS A 46 -3.36 -11.61 -3.93
N THR A 47 -2.13 -11.36 -4.34
CA THR A 47 -1.70 -10.04 -4.82
C THR A 47 -2.50 -9.56 -6.03
N SER A 48 -2.79 -10.46 -6.98
CA SER A 48 -3.62 -10.16 -8.16
C SER A 48 -5.04 -9.78 -7.76
N LEU A 49 -5.63 -10.51 -6.80
CA LEU A 49 -6.96 -10.20 -6.26
C LEU A 49 -7.00 -8.82 -5.61
N VAL A 50 -6.05 -8.50 -4.73
CA VAL A 50 -5.98 -7.19 -4.07
C VAL A 50 -5.82 -6.06 -5.09
N LYS A 51 -4.95 -6.23 -6.10
CA LYS A 51 -4.75 -5.23 -7.16
C LYS A 51 -6.00 -5.04 -8.02
N LYS A 52 -6.73 -6.12 -8.36
CA LYS A 52 -8.01 -6.03 -9.06
C LYS A 52 -9.05 -5.28 -8.23
N VAL A 53 -9.19 -5.62 -6.96
CA VAL A 53 -10.12 -4.96 -6.04
C VAL A 53 -9.76 -3.48 -5.85
N LYS A 54 -8.47 -3.15 -5.75
CA LYS A 54 -8.01 -1.76 -5.72
C LYS A 54 -8.53 -0.99 -6.94
N GLY A 55 -8.34 -1.52 -8.14
CA GLY A 55 -8.81 -0.89 -9.37
C GLY A 55 -10.34 -0.72 -9.45
N LEU A 56 -11.12 -1.58 -8.78
CA LEU A 56 -12.59 -1.53 -8.79
C LEU A 56 -13.17 -0.64 -7.68
N ALA A 57 -12.56 -0.64 -6.51
CA ALA A 57 -13.11 0.01 -5.31
C ALA A 57 -12.55 1.42 -5.06
N GLU A 58 -11.35 1.73 -5.57
CA GLU A 58 -10.70 3.02 -5.35
C GLU A 58 -11.44 4.15 -6.04
N ASN A 59 -11.67 5.24 -5.32
CA ASN A 59 -12.33 6.44 -5.82
C ASN A 59 -11.88 7.68 -5.01
N GLU A 60 -12.53 8.82 -5.21
CA GLU A 60 -12.20 10.06 -4.50
C GLU A 60 -12.43 9.97 -2.98
N LYS A 61 -13.38 9.15 -2.53
CA LYS A 61 -13.74 8.98 -1.12
C LYS A 61 -13.07 7.76 -0.47
N LEU A 62 -12.45 6.89 -1.25
CA LEU A 62 -11.79 5.68 -0.77
C LEU A 62 -10.45 5.50 -1.47
N LYS A 63 -9.36 5.63 -0.71
CA LYS A 63 -8.00 5.36 -1.18
C LYS A 63 -7.53 4.00 -0.66
N ILE A 64 -6.90 3.22 -1.53
CA ILE A 64 -6.41 1.87 -1.19
C ILE A 64 -4.90 1.87 -1.35
N VAL A 65 -4.20 1.81 -0.23
CA VAL A 65 -2.75 1.79 -0.14
C VAL A 65 -2.29 0.34 -0.12
N TYR A 66 -1.43 -0.02 -1.05
CA TYR A 66 -0.79 -1.34 -1.09
C TYR A 66 0.65 -1.24 -0.60
N VAL A 67 0.98 -2.06 0.41
CA VAL A 67 2.30 -2.13 1.03
C VAL A 67 2.85 -3.54 0.87
N ASP A 68 3.92 -3.68 0.09
CA ASP A 68 4.66 -4.93 -0.04
C ASP A 68 5.77 -4.97 1.02
N VAL A 69 5.65 -5.91 1.94
CA VAL A 69 6.62 -6.08 3.04
C VAL A 69 7.59 -7.24 2.82
N GLN A 70 7.58 -7.87 1.66
CA GLN A 70 8.42 -9.02 1.34
C GLN A 70 9.92 -8.75 1.54
N GLN A 71 10.38 -7.55 1.28
CA GLN A 71 11.79 -7.17 1.38
C GLN A 71 12.14 -6.48 2.70
N CYS A 72 11.21 -6.36 3.63
CA CYS A 72 11.50 -5.79 4.95
C CYS A 72 12.32 -6.78 5.77
N ARG A 73 13.53 -6.38 6.17
CA ARG A 73 14.45 -7.17 6.97
C ARG A 73 14.42 -6.78 8.44
N CYS A 74 13.99 -5.58 8.73
CA CYS A 74 13.93 -5.00 10.06
C CYS A 74 12.70 -4.09 10.18
N LYS A 75 12.47 -3.60 11.39
CA LYS A 75 11.37 -2.68 11.73
C LYS A 75 11.48 -1.36 10.95
N GLU A 76 12.70 -0.89 10.78
CA GLU A 76 13.01 0.34 10.06
C GLU A 76 12.61 0.24 8.58
N ASP A 77 12.95 -0.86 7.91
CA ASP A 77 12.56 -1.11 6.51
C ASP A 77 11.02 -1.11 6.34
N PHE A 78 10.32 -1.75 7.30
CA PHE A 78 8.86 -1.73 7.32
C PHE A 78 8.31 -0.31 7.45
N CYS A 79 8.83 0.45 8.38
CA CYS A 79 8.39 1.82 8.63
C CYS A 79 8.62 2.72 7.41
N GLU A 80 9.76 2.62 6.76
CA GLU A 80 10.06 3.37 5.54
C GLU A 80 9.11 3.02 4.40
N ARG A 81 8.90 1.72 4.14
CA ARG A 81 7.99 1.25 3.09
C ARG A 81 6.55 1.64 3.36
N PHE A 82 6.11 1.44 4.60
CA PHE A 82 4.76 1.80 5.02
C PHE A 82 4.48 3.30 4.83
N ALA A 83 5.34 4.15 5.37
CA ALA A 83 5.17 5.60 5.24
C ALA A 83 5.26 6.06 3.78
N SER A 84 6.23 5.55 3.03
CA SER A 84 6.39 5.86 1.61
C SER A 84 5.16 5.46 0.80
N ALA A 85 4.64 4.26 1.01
CA ALA A 85 3.43 3.78 0.34
C ALA A 85 2.20 4.61 0.69
N VAL A 86 2.00 4.92 1.98
CA VAL A 86 0.86 5.74 2.43
C VAL A 86 0.93 7.14 1.82
N LEU A 87 2.07 7.79 1.90
CA LEU A 87 2.24 9.14 1.38
C LEU A 87 2.09 9.21 -0.14
N SER A 88 2.73 8.27 -0.88
CA SER A 88 2.70 8.28 -2.35
C SER A 88 1.33 7.94 -2.92
N GLN A 89 0.63 6.96 -2.34
CA GLN A 89 -0.66 6.52 -2.87
C GLN A 89 -1.86 7.35 -2.37
N THR A 90 -1.66 8.23 -1.39
CA THR A 90 -2.69 9.18 -0.94
C THR A 90 -2.48 10.60 -1.47
N ALA A 91 -1.33 10.91 -2.06
CA ALA A 91 -1.05 12.20 -2.69
C ALA A 91 -1.43 12.17 -4.18
N THR A 92 -1.97 13.28 -4.68
CA THR A 92 -2.29 13.44 -6.12
C THR A 92 -1.14 14.12 -6.88
N LYS A 93 -0.29 14.86 -6.17
CA LYS A 93 0.85 15.61 -6.72
C LYS A 93 2.08 15.47 -5.84
N VAL A 94 3.26 15.60 -6.44
CA VAL A 94 4.56 15.54 -5.74
C VAL A 94 4.65 16.56 -4.61
N ASN A 95 4.20 17.80 -4.83
CA ASN A 95 4.22 18.84 -3.80
C ASN A 95 3.36 18.47 -2.59
N GLU A 96 2.21 17.85 -2.84
CA GLU A 96 1.31 17.36 -1.79
C GLU A 96 1.95 16.23 -0.97
N TRP A 97 2.67 15.33 -1.63
CA TRP A 97 3.47 14.31 -0.96
C TRP A 97 4.51 14.91 -0.02
N LEU A 98 5.27 15.91 -0.49
CA LEU A 98 6.27 16.61 0.32
C LEU A 98 5.66 17.36 1.51
N GLU A 99 4.52 18.02 1.32
CA GLU A 99 3.79 18.71 2.39
C GLU A 99 3.27 17.71 3.44
N ASN A 100 2.71 16.59 2.99
CA ASN A 100 2.27 15.54 3.89
C ASN A 100 3.44 14.93 4.66
N ALA A 101 4.55 14.65 3.99
CA ALA A 101 5.76 14.15 4.66
C ALA A 101 6.24 15.14 5.75
N LYS A 102 6.36 16.41 5.45
CA LYS A 102 6.74 17.45 6.42
C LYS A 102 5.74 17.56 7.57
N THR A 103 4.45 17.56 7.26
CA THR A 103 3.39 17.75 8.25
C THR A 103 3.26 16.57 9.21
N PHE A 104 3.25 15.36 8.67
CA PHE A 104 2.95 14.16 9.46
C PHE A 104 4.19 13.47 10.00
N LEU A 105 5.32 13.62 9.30
CA LEU A 105 6.61 13.05 9.70
C LEU A 105 7.59 14.08 10.26
N GLY A 106 7.17 15.32 10.47
CA GLY A 106 8.05 16.38 10.97
C GLY A 106 8.67 16.14 12.35
N ARG A 107 8.18 15.13 13.09
CA ARG A 107 8.78 14.65 14.35
C ARG A 107 9.79 13.53 14.15
N PHE A 108 9.92 13.02 12.93
CA PHE A 108 10.89 12.00 12.55
C PHE A 108 12.03 12.65 11.79
N SER A 109 13.26 12.25 12.07
CA SER A 109 14.38 12.62 11.20
C SER A 109 14.25 11.82 9.91
N PHE A 110 13.89 12.48 8.82
CA PHE A 110 13.80 11.82 7.51
C PHE A 110 14.67 12.51 6.49
N GLY A 111 15.32 11.72 5.66
CA GLY A 111 15.99 12.19 4.45
C GLY A 111 15.08 11.92 3.24
N VAL A 112 14.77 12.95 2.47
CA VAL A 112 14.09 12.79 1.19
C VAL A 112 15.17 12.58 0.14
N ASN A 113 15.34 11.36 -0.34
CA ASN A 113 16.12 11.09 -1.53
C ASN A 113 15.18 11.15 -2.73
N ALA A 114 15.07 12.32 -3.32
CA ALA A 114 14.55 12.45 -4.67
C ALA A 114 15.66 12.02 -5.63
N SER A 115 15.84 10.73 -5.83
CA SER A 115 16.62 10.25 -6.97
C SER A 115 15.72 10.37 -8.20
N PRO A 116 16.16 11.11 -9.24
CA PRO A 116 15.43 11.16 -10.50
C PRO A 116 15.75 9.91 -11.33
N ASP A 117 15.70 8.74 -10.74
CA ASP A 117 15.74 7.52 -11.50
C ASP A 117 14.40 7.28 -12.17
N SER A 118 14.46 6.88 -13.42
CA SER A 118 13.46 6.79 -14.46
C SER A 118 12.14 6.05 -14.17
N THR A 119 11.78 5.82 -12.91
CA THR A 119 10.57 5.10 -12.48
C THR A 119 9.57 5.94 -11.69
N ASN A 120 9.78 7.24 -11.51
CA ASN A 120 8.88 8.12 -10.72
C ASN A 120 8.56 7.63 -9.29
N GLU A 121 9.33 6.71 -8.74
CA GLU A 121 9.19 6.25 -7.37
C GLU A 121 9.98 7.16 -6.42
N MET A 122 9.25 8.01 -5.71
CA MET A 122 9.84 8.80 -4.63
C MET A 122 10.09 7.88 -3.43
N SER A 123 11.34 7.66 -3.08
CA SER A 123 11.71 6.91 -1.89
C SER A 123 11.98 7.84 -0.71
N LEU A 124 11.47 7.47 0.44
CA LEU A 124 11.63 8.18 1.69
C LEU A 124 12.60 7.37 2.54
N LYS A 125 13.73 7.96 2.96
CA LYS A 125 14.53 7.38 4.03
C LYS A 125 14.11 7.98 5.36
N ILE A 126 13.56 7.15 6.23
CA ILE A 126 13.15 7.55 7.57
C ILE A 126 14.21 7.05 8.55
N ASN A 127 14.95 7.96 9.16
CA ASN A 127 15.82 7.61 10.28
C ASN A 127 14.95 7.55 11.55
N LEU A 128 14.53 6.35 11.91
CA LEU A 128 13.81 6.15 13.15
C LEU A 128 14.78 6.21 14.33
N SER A 129 14.56 7.17 15.21
CA SER A 129 15.12 7.09 16.55
C SER A 129 14.46 5.92 17.30
N PRO A 130 15.17 5.11 18.09
CA PRO A 130 14.69 3.83 18.62
C PRO A 130 13.60 3.92 19.71
N LYS A 131 12.81 4.96 19.74
CA LYS A 131 11.69 5.12 20.67
C LYS A 131 10.47 4.40 20.12
N GLU A 132 9.92 3.45 20.88
CA GLU A 132 8.73 2.64 20.54
C GLU A 132 7.51 3.46 20.09
N ARG A 133 7.32 4.64 20.63
CA ARG A 133 6.27 5.59 20.23
C ARG A 133 6.33 6.02 18.76
N SER A 134 7.47 5.92 18.13
CA SER A 134 7.64 6.29 16.72
C SER A 134 6.88 5.37 15.76
N MET A 135 6.74 4.09 16.08
CA MET A 135 6.03 3.15 15.21
C MET A 135 4.51 3.30 15.31
N GLU A 136 3.98 3.48 16.53
CA GLU A 136 2.53 3.74 16.73
C GLU A 136 2.09 5.00 16.00
N ASP A 137 2.87 6.08 16.12
CA ASP A 137 2.60 7.33 15.41
C ASP A 137 2.60 7.14 13.89
N LEU A 138 3.49 6.28 13.38
CA LEU A 138 3.58 5.98 11.96
C LEU A 138 2.39 5.15 11.47
N LEU A 139 1.97 4.15 12.24
CA LEU A 139 0.80 3.34 11.91
C LEU A 139 -0.51 4.15 11.89
N GLN A 140 -0.58 5.27 12.62
CA GLN A 140 -1.69 6.21 12.56
C GLN A 140 -1.65 7.16 11.35
N LEU A 141 -0.59 7.13 10.54
CA LEU A 141 -0.43 8.03 9.39
C LEU A 141 -1.61 7.96 8.41
N PRO A 142 -2.12 6.78 8.01
CA PRO A 142 -3.27 6.68 7.11
C PRO A 142 -4.51 7.38 7.66
N GLU A 143 -4.79 7.22 8.94
CA GLU A 143 -5.93 7.85 9.61
C GLU A 143 -5.78 9.38 9.69
N LYS A 144 -4.60 9.88 10.05
CA LYS A 144 -4.31 11.31 10.09
C LYS A 144 -4.51 11.97 8.72
N ILE A 145 -4.05 11.31 7.66
CA ILE A 145 -4.25 11.79 6.28
C ILE A 145 -5.73 11.72 5.88
N ALA A 146 -6.39 10.61 6.17
CA ALA A 146 -7.81 10.41 5.88
C ALA A 146 -8.68 11.50 6.51
N ASN A 147 -8.47 11.77 7.79
CA ASN A 147 -9.22 12.80 8.54
C ASN A 147 -8.96 14.22 7.99
N ARG A 148 -7.73 14.52 7.59
CA ARG A 148 -7.39 15.83 7.02
C ARG A 148 -8.01 16.06 5.64
N LYS A 149 -8.10 15.00 4.82
CA LYS A 149 -8.51 15.09 3.43
C LYS A 149 -9.97 14.71 3.18
N GLY A 150 -10.67 14.17 4.17
CA GLY A 150 -12.08 13.81 4.06
C GLY A 150 -12.37 12.57 3.22
N PHE A 151 -11.38 11.66 3.08
CA PHE A 151 -11.57 10.35 2.44
C PHE A 151 -11.24 9.22 3.43
N ARG A 152 -11.56 8.00 3.08
CA ARG A 152 -11.17 6.81 3.82
C ARG A 152 -9.91 6.19 3.23
N VAL A 153 -9.06 5.62 4.07
CA VAL A 153 -7.88 4.86 3.64
C VAL A 153 -8.00 3.41 4.08
N VAL A 154 -7.83 2.49 3.15
CA VAL A 154 -7.65 1.06 3.40
C VAL A 154 -6.20 0.73 3.14
N VAL A 155 -5.51 0.10 4.09
CA VAL A 155 -4.14 -0.35 3.92
C VAL A 155 -4.12 -1.86 3.72
N CYS A 156 -3.58 -2.29 2.58
CA CYS A 156 -3.37 -3.69 2.24
C CYS A 156 -1.89 -4.03 2.44
N ILE A 157 -1.59 -4.86 3.42
CA ILE A 157 -0.23 -5.35 3.68
C ILE A 157 -0.11 -6.75 3.07
N ASP A 158 0.80 -6.91 2.12
CA ASP A 158 1.06 -8.19 1.45
C ASP A 158 2.42 -8.76 1.91
N GLU A 159 2.33 -9.89 2.61
CA GLU A 159 3.49 -10.69 3.01
C GLU A 159 3.69 -11.82 2.01
N ASN A 160 4.44 -11.58 0.96
CA ASN A 160 4.80 -12.64 0.04
C ASN A 160 6.09 -13.31 0.52
N TRP A 161 5.97 -14.19 1.54
CA TRP A 161 7.11 -14.96 2.06
C TRP A 161 7.78 -15.73 0.92
N GLY A 162 8.88 -15.17 0.41
CA GLY A 162 9.76 -15.86 -0.51
C GLY A 162 10.56 -16.92 0.25
N THR A 163 10.32 -18.18 -0.03
CA THR A 163 11.32 -19.24 0.21
C THR A 163 12.16 -19.40 -1.03
#